data_54e4862517ac9e668f211cd3273c4c74
#
_entry.id   54e4862517ac9e668f211cd3273c4c74
#
_cell.length_a   1.000
_cell.length_b   1.000
_cell.length_c   1.000
_cell.angle_alpha   90.00
_cell.angle_beta   90.00
_cell.angle_gamma   90.00
#
_symmetry.space_group_name_H-M   'P 1'
#
loop_
_entity.id
_entity.type
_entity.pdbx_description
1 polymer ?
#
loop_
_entity_poly.entity_id
_entity_poly.type
_entity_poly.pdbx_seq_one_letter_code
_entity_poly.pdbx_strand_id
1 'polypeptide(L)'
;MSYVDSNLLPGEQVTFRTHLSLVIFTLPVALAVLALVFYLLAPGTRMVGHLCLLGALAVGAVKYFDYATSEFAVTNKRIIIKVGFLKRRTLEMQVQKVETVAVNQGIGARILGYGDILVTGTGGTKEAFRHVSAPLKLRHAVQAASV
;
A
#
# COMPACT_ATOMS: atom_id res chain seq x y z
N MET A 1 13.75 11.19 -2.43
CA MET A 1 12.84 12.26 -2.91
C MET A 1 11.48 11.64 -3.16
N SER A 2 10.41 12.23 -2.63
CA SER A 2 9.04 11.78 -2.83
C SER A 2 8.63 12.02 -4.28
N TYR A 3 8.01 11.02 -4.92
CA TYR A 3 7.47 11.17 -6.27
C TYR A 3 6.43 12.28 -6.35
N VAL A 4 5.60 12.37 -5.32
CA VAL A 4 4.56 13.39 -5.23
C VAL A 4 5.17 14.79 -5.25
N ASP A 5 6.19 15.03 -4.40
CA ASP A 5 6.83 16.37 -4.31
C ASP A 5 7.51 16.81 -5.59
N SER A 6 8.06 15.85 -6.37
CA SER A 6 8.72 16.13 -7.64
C SER A 6 7.74 16.46 -8.78
N ASN A 7 6.46 16.13 -8.62
CA ASN A 7 5.44 16.25 -9.67
C ASN A 7 4.31 17.23 -9.31
N LEU A 8 4.44 18.01 -8.24
CA LEU A 8 3.45 19.03 -7.89
C LEU A 8 3.39 20.15 -8.93
N LEU A 9 2.19 20.55 -9.31
CA LEU A 9 1.95 21.70 -10.20
C LEU A 9 2.04 23.02 -9.40
N PRO A 10 2.30 24.14 -10.09
CA PRO A 10 2.30 25.45 -9.43
C PRO A 10 0.97 25.72 -8.70
N GLY A 11 1.07 26.05 -7.39
CA GLY A 11 -0.09 26.26 -6.52
C GLY A 11 -0.81 24.98 -6.09
N GLU A 12 -0.25 23.80 -6.34
CA GLU A 12 -0.77 22.52 -5.86
C GLU A 12 -0.24 22.25 -4.45
N GLN A 13 -1.15 21.92 -3.52
CA GLN A 13 -0.82 21.61 -2.14
C GLN A 13 -1.31 20.22 -1.77
N VAL A 14 -0.47 19.45 -1.09
CA VAL A 14 -0.83 18.12 -0.60
C VAL A 14 -1.69 18.26 0.65
N THR A 15 -2.93 17.81 0.56
CA THR A 15 -3.91 17.83 1.67
C THR A 15 -3.76 16.60 2.56
N PHE A 16 -3.45 15.44 1.98
CA PHE A 16 -3.31 14.20 2.72
C PHE A 16 -2.30 13.28 2.05
N ARG A 17 -1.50 12.57 2.87
CA ARG A 17 -0.57 11.52 2.42
C ARG A 17 -0.76 10.25 3.21
N THR A 18 -0.63 9.13 2.53
CA THR A 18 -0.54 7.82 3.17
C THR A 18 0.31 6.87 2.32
N HIS A 19 0.55 5.68 2.83
CA HIS A 19 1.38 4.64 2.20
C HIS A 19 0.73 3.27 2.39
N LEU A 20 1.38 2.23 1.91
CA LEU A 20 0.98 0.86 2.18
C LEU A 20 1.04 0.56 3.69
N SER A 21 0.17 -0.32 4.14
CA SER A 21 0.20 -0.79 5.53
C SER A 21 1.34 -1.78 5.75
N LEU A 22 1.87 -1.81 6.98
CA LEU A 22 2.86 -2.80 7.42
C LEU A 22 2.37 -4.26 7.35
N VAL A 23 1.07 -4.46 7.17
CA VAL A 23 0.46 -5.79 6.99
C VAL A 23 1.03 -6.54 5.77
N ILE A 24 1.59 -5.83 4.80
CA ILE A 24 2.26 -6.48 3.67
C ILE A 24 3.47 -7.35 4.08
N PHE A 25 4.00 -7.14 5.30
CA PHE A 25 5.10 -7.93 5.87
C PHE A 25 4.65 -9.18 6.61
N THR A 26 3.36 -9.47 6.71
CA THR A 26 2.85 -10.66 7.42
C THR A 26 3.41 -11.96 6.84
N LEU A 27 3.52 -12.08 5.53
CA LEU A 27 4.07 -13.28 4.89
C LEU A 27 5.57 -13.49 5.19
N PRO A 28 6.48 -12.52 5.00
CA PRO A 28 7.88 -12.71 5.35
C PRO A 28 8.09 -12.93 6.85
N VAL A 29 7.30 -12.30 7.72
CA VAL A 29 7.36 -12.54 9.15
C VAL A 29 6.91 -13.97 9.48
N ALA A 30 5.81 -14.46 8.88
CA ALA A 30 5.35 -15.83 9.07
C ALA A 30 6.41 -16.86 8.63
N LEU A 31 7.08 -16.63 7.50
CA LEU A 31 8.18 -17.49 7.04
C LEU A 31 9.38 -17.46 7.98
N ALA A 32 9.72 -16.30 8.56
CA ALA A 32 10.80 -16.18 9.53
C ALA A 32 10.48 -16.92 10.83
N VAL A 33 9.24 -16.81 11.31
CA VAL A 33 8.77 -17.57 12.50
C VAL A 33 8.80 -19.08 12.21
N LEU A 34 8.36 -19.51 11.04
CA LEU A 34 8.40 -20.90 10.62
C LEU A 34 9.85 -21.43 10.56
N ALA A 35 10.78 -20.64 10.02
CA ALA A 35 12.20 -20.97 10.06
C ALA A 35 12.71 -21.19 11.48
N LEU A 36 12.37 -20.30 12.41
CA LEU A 36 12.75 -20.42 13.82
C LEU A 36 12.20 -21.72 14.44
N VAL A 37 10.94 -22.06 14.15
CA VAL A 37 10.33 -23.32 14.63
C VAL A 37 11.14 -24.53 14.14
N PHE A 38 11.52 -24.58 12.86
CA PHE A 38 12.34 -25.68 12.33
C PHE A 38 13.76 -25.74 12.94
N TYR A 39 14.34 -24.61 13.32
CA TYR A 39 15.60 -24.59 14.05
C TYR A 39 15.49 -25.18 15.47
N LEU A 40 14.36 -24.98 16.14
CA LEU A 40 14.14 -25.42 17.53
C LEU A 40 13.69 -26.88 17.63
N LEU A 41 13.01 -27.41 16.59
CA LEU A 41 12.43 -28.76 16.64
C LEU A 41 13.46 -29.87 16.63
N ALA A 42 14.39 -29.90 15.66
CA ALA A 42 15.40 -30.94 15.59
C ALA A 42 16.57 -30.55 14.63
N PRO A 43 17.78 -31.11 14.88
CA PRO A 43 18.91 -30.84 13.97
C PRO A 43 18.68 -31.25 12.51
N GLY A 44 17.89 -32.32 12.27
CA GLY A 44 17.58 -32.79 10.92
C GLY A 44 16.65 -31.87 10.11
N THR A 45 15.93 -30.95 10.75
CA THR A 45 15.01 -30.00 10.08
C THR A 45 15.65 -28.64 9.74
N ARG A 46 16.92 -28.44 10.11
CA ARG A 46 17.62 -27.16 9.91
C ARG A 46 17.70 -26.73 8.44
N MET A 47 17.83 -27.68 7.52
CA MET A 47 17.84 -27.38 6.09
C MET A 47 16.55 -26.70 5.64
N VAL A 48 15.40 -27.18 6.11
CA VAL A 48 14.09 -26.56 5.85
C VAL A 48 14.03 -25.17 6.46
N GLY A 49 14.56 -25.01 7.69
CA GLY A 49 14.69 -23.69 8.33
C GLY A 49 15.48 -22.69 7.49
N HIS A 50 16.62 -23.11 6.91
CA HIS A 50 17.40 -22.24 6.01
C HIS A 50 16.62 -21.84 4.76
N LEU A 51 15.89 -22.75 4.12
CA LEU A 51 15.05 -22.46 2.97
C LEU A 51 13.93 -21.45 3.30
N CYS A 52 13.27 -21.64 4.44
CA CYS A 52 12.25 -20.70 4.92
C CYS A 52 12.85 -19.32 5.21
N LEU A 53 14.03 -19.25 5.81
CA LEU A 53 14.72 -17.99 6.07
C LEU A 53 15.11 -17.26 4.79
N LEU A 54 15.67 -17.97 3.80
CA LEU A 54 15.99 -17.39 2.49
C LEU A 54 14.74 -16.88 1.79
N GLY A 55 13.61 -17.64 1.86
CA GLY A 55 12.33 -17.20 1.34
C GLY A 55 11.82 -15.95 2.06
N ALA A 56 11.92 -15.90 3.39
CA ALA A 56 11.55 -14.73 4.19
C ALA A 56 12.35 -13.49 3.79
N LEU A 57 13.67 -13.62 3.60
CA LEU A 57 14.54 -12.52 3.19
C LEU A 57 14.20 -12.03 1.77
N ALA A 58 14.03 -12.94 0.81
CA ALA A 58 13.70 -12.59 -0.56
C ALA A 58 12.35 -11.87 -0.67
N VAL A 59 11.28 -12.45 -0.08
CA VAL A 59 9.95 -11.85 -0.07
C VAL A 59 9.95 -10.55 0.73
N GLY A 60 10.65 -10.51 1.87
CA GLY A 60 10.79 -9.34 2.71
C GLY A 60 11.44 -8.17 1.98
N ALA A 61 12.51 -8.42 1.23
CA ALA A 61 13.17 -7.40 0.42
C ALA A 61 12.23 -6.82 -0.65
N VAL A 62 11.52 -7.67 -1.40
CA VAL A 62 10.55 -7.20 -2.42
C VAL A 62 9.45 -6.34 -1.76
N LYS A 63 8.89 -6.80 -0.63
CA LYS A 63 7.85 -6.05 0.10
C LYS A 63 8.37 -4.74 0.68
N TYR A 64 9.62 -4.70 1.13
CA TYR A 64 10.26 -3.48 1.59
C TYR A 64 10.38 -2.44 0.47
N PHE A 65 10.82 -2.85 -0.71
CA PHE A 65 10.87 -1.94 -1.86
C PHE A 65 9.48 -1.48 -2.29
N ASP A 66 8.48 -2.36 -2.32
CA ASP A 66 7.10 -1.97 -2.59
C ASP A 66 6.60 -0.95 -1.57
N TYR A 67 6.87 -1.15 -0.27
CA TYR A 67 6.50 -0.24 0.80
C TYR A 67 7.18 1.13 0.63
N ALA A 68 8.49 1.13 0.44
CA ALA A 68 9.30 2.35 0.37
C ALA A 68 9.02 3.20 -0.89
N THR A 69 8.54 2.57 -1.97
CA THR A 69 8.28 3.28 -3.25
C THR A 69 6.81 3.59 -3.50
N SER A 70 5.92 3.13 -2.62
CA SER A 70 4.48 3.38 -2.76
C SER A 70 4.06 4.63 -2.01
N GLU A 71 3.43 5.54 -2.72
CA GLU A 71 2.95 6.81 -2.20
C GLU A 71 1.50 7.04 -2.63
N PHE A 72 0.67 7.47 -1.69
CA PHE A 72 -0.71 7.87 -1.92
C PHE A 72 -0.86 9.32 -1.45
N ALA A 73 -1.22 10.20 -2.33
CA ALA A 73 -1.43 11.60 -2.00
C ALA A 73 -2.74 12.12 -2.57
N VAL A 74 -3.39 12.96 -1.81
CA VAL A 74 -4.53 13.78 -2.23
C VAL A 74 -4.07 15.21 -2.19
N THR A 75 -4.23 15.93 -3.28
CA THR A 75 -3.94 17.35 -3.38
C THR A 75 -5.25 18.13 -3.54
N ASN A 76 -5.15 19.43 -3.55
CA ASN A 76 -6.29 20.31 -3.84
C ASN A 76 -6.76 20.24 -5.31
N LYS A 77 -6.04 19.54 -6.20
CA LYS A 77 -6.36 19.45 -7.64
C LYS A 77 -6.59 18.01 -8.13
N ARG A 78 -5.84 17.06 -7.60
CA ARG A 78 -5.84 15.66 -8.08
C ARG A 78 -5.49 14.65 -6.99
N ILE A 79 -5.81 13.39 -7.27
CA ILE A 79 -5.29 12.24 -6.52
C ILE A 79 -4.06 11.73 -7.26
N ILE A 80 -2.97 11.51 -6.54
CA ILE A 80 -1.73 10.93 -7.05
C ILE A 80 -1.46 9.67 -6.28
N ILE A 81 -1.49 8.52 -6.96
CA ILE A 81 -1.19 7.22 -6.37
C ILE A 81 -0.07 6.59 -7.18
N LYS A 82 0.99 6.19 -6.51
CA LYS A 82 2.09 5.43 -7.09
C LYS A 82 2.33 4.20 -6.23
N VAL A 83 2.23 3.03 -6.83
CA VAL A 83 2.40 1.74 -6.13
C VAL A 83 3.34 0.85 -6.91
N GLY A 84 4.20 0.15 -6.16
CA GLY A 84 5.07 -0.92 -6.64
C GLY A 84 6.43 -0.46 -7.12
N PHE A 85 7.42 -1.33 -6.87
CA PHE A 85 8.79 -1.17 -7.34
C PHE A 85 9.02 -1.88 -8.68
N LEU A 86 8.70 -3.18 -8.75
CA LEU A 86 8.91 -4.00 -9.95
C LEU A 86 7.86 -3.72 -11.03
N LYS A 87 6.58 -3.62 -10.63
CA LYS A 87 5.47 -3.22 -11.52
C LYS A 87 4.93 -1.89 -11.03
N ARG A 88 5.49 -0.81 -11.52
CA ARG A 88 5.05 0.53 -11.18
C ARG A 88 3.67 0.80 -11.79
N ARG A 89 2.71 1.09 -10.94
CA ARG A 89 1.38 1.60 -11.31
C ARG A 89 1.25 3.01 -10.78
N THR A 90 0.91 3.93 -11.66
CA THR A 90 0.67 5.33 -11.30
C THR A 90 -0.75 5.68 -11.71
N LEU A 91 -1.51 6.26 -10.81
CA LEU A 91 -2.82 6.84 -11.08
C LEU A 91 -2.74 8.33 -10.74
N GLU A 92 -3.02 9.16 -11.72
CA GLU A 92 -3.22 10.58 -11.53
C GLU A 92 -4.60 10.94 -12.05
N MET A 93 -5.49 11.37 -11.17
CA MET A 93 -6.87 11.69 -11.52
C MET A 93 -7.28 12.99 -10.86
N GLN A 94 -7.80 13.94 -11.64
CA GLN A 94 -8.36 15.17 -11.11
C GLN A 94 -9.49 14.85 -10.13
N VAL A 95 -9.52 15.52 -8.98
CA VAL A 95 -10.52 15.27 -7.94
C VAL A 95 -11.94 15.41 -8.49
N GLN A 96 -12.16 16.35 -9.39
CA GLN A 96 -13.46 16.59 -10.06
C GLN A 96 -13.90 15.42 -10.97
N LYS A 97 -12.96 14.57 -11.40
CA LYS A 97 -13.24 13.37 -12.22
C LYS A 97 -13.43 12.11 -11.38
N VAL A 98 -13.34 12.21 -10.08
CA VAL A 98 -13.57 11.08 -9.16
C VAL A 98 -15.05 11.02 -8.83
N GLU A 99 -15.72 9.95 -9.24
CA GLU A 99 -17.10 9.70 -8.90
C GLU A 99 -17.24 9.07 -7.51
N THR A 100 -16.42 8.05 -7.24
CA THR A 100 -16.55 7.27 -5.99
C THR A 100 -15.20 6.77 -5.52
N VAL A 101 -14.97 6.85 -4.21
CA VAL A 101 -13.89 6.14 -3.53
C VAL A 101 -14.53 5.13 -2.57
N ALA A 102 -14.61 3.88 -3.00
CA ALA A 102 -15.08 2.79 -2.15
C ALA A 102 -13.94 2.26 -1.29
N VAL A 103 -14.23 1.99 -0.01
CA VAL A 103 -13.28 1.42 0.94
C VAL A 103 -13.81 0.07 1.40
N ASN A 104 -12.99 -0.96 1.27
CA ASN A 104 -13.28 -2.30 1.76
C ASN A 104 -12.33 -2.65 2.92
N GLN A 105 -12.90 -2.92 4.10
CA GLN A 105 -12.16 -3.28 5.30
C GLN A 105 -12.83 -4.46 5.98
N GLY A 106 -12.14 -5.59 6.05
CA GLY A 106 -12.53 -6.69 6.95
C GLY A 106 -12.30 -6.33 8.43
N ILE A 107 -12.76 -7.16 9.34
CA ILE A 107 -12.65 -6.92 10.80
C ILE A 107 -11.20 -6.69 11.22
N GLY A 108 -10.27 -7.58 10.81
CA GLY A 108 -8.84 -7.42 11.11
C GLY A 108 -8.21 -6.18 10.50
N ALA A 109 -8.59 -5.84 9.27
CA ALA A 109 -8.13 -4.64 8.57
C ALA A 109 -8.59 -3.36 9.29
N ARG A 110 -9.80 -3.38 9.85
CA ARG A 110 -10.36 -2.27 10.62
C ARG A 110 -9.61 -2.04 11.93
N ILE A 111 -9.26 -3.12 12.64
CA ILE A 111 -8.47 -3.05 13.89
C ILE A 111 -7.06 -2.53 13.59
N LEU A 112 -6.42 -3.01 12.51
CA LEU A 112 -5.06 -2.64 12.11
C LEU A 112 -4.98 -1.34 11.29
N GLY A 113 -6.12 -0.68 11.02
CA GLY A 113 -6.17 0.63 10.36
C GLY A 113 -5.79 0.62 8.87
N TYR A 114 -5.96 -0.50 8.17
CA TYR A 114 -5.71 -0.58 6.72
C TYR A 114 -6.95 -1.05 5.96
N GLY A 115 -6.91 -1.00 4.63
CA GLY A 115 -7.98 -1.51 3.78
C GLY A 115 -7.66 -1.39 2.31
N ASP A 116 -8.54 -1.93 1.50
CA ASP A 116 -8.48 -1.81 0.06
C ASP A 116 -9.34 -0.61 -0.38
N ILE A 117 -8.85 0.15 -1.34
CA ILE A 117 -9.59 1.25 -1.94
C ILE A 117 -9.85 0.97 -3.41
N LEU A 118 -11.03 1.35 -3.87
CA LEU A 118 -11.42 1.35 -5.27
C LEU A 118 -11.79 2.78 -5.66
N VAL A 119 -11.00 3.36 -6.54
CA VAL A 119 -11.26 4.68 -7.11
C VAL A 119 -11.96 4.50 -8.44
N THR A 120 -13.13 5.10 -8.57
CA THR A 120 -13.91 5.11 -9.82
C THR A 120 -13.94 6.52 -10.35
N GLY A 121 -13.52 6.68 -11.60
CA GLY A 121 -13.54 7.96 -12.32
C GLY A 121 -14.70 8.08 -13.30
N THR A 122 -15.00 9.31 -13.67
CA THR A 122 -15.97 9.63 -14.74
C THR A 122 -15.52 8.94 -16.03
N GLY A 123 -16.41 8.13 -16.62
CA GLY A 123 -16.09 7.30 -17.78
C GLY A 123 -15.83 5.82 -17.45
N GLY A 124 -16.10 5.38 -16.21
CA GLY A 124 -16.09 3.97 -15.84
C GLY A 124 -14.72 3.39 -15.54
N THR A 125 -13.66 4.21 -15.51
CA THR A 125 -12.32 3.76 -15.08
C THR A 125 -12.36 3.33 -13.61
N LYS A 126 -11.94 2.09 -13.33
CA LYS A 126 -11.89 1.53 -11.97
C LYS A 126 -10.47 1.11 -11.64
N GLU A 127 -9.90 1.67 -10.59
CA GLU A 127 -8.56 1.36 -10.10
C GLU A 127 -8.60 0.93 -8.64
N ALA A 128 -8.16 -0.30 -8.39
CA ALA A 128 -8.13 -0.89 -7.05
C ALA A 128 -6.71 -0.92 -6.49
N PHE A 129 -6.56 -0.50 -5.23
CA PHE A 129 -5.31 -0.51 -4.48
C PHE A 129 -5.53 -1.24 -3.15
N ARG A 130 -4.65 -2.21 -2.86
CA ARG A 130 -4.76 -3.05 -1.67
C ARG A 130 -3.84 -2.58 -0.56
N HIS A 131 -4.22 -2.92 0.68
CA HIS A 131 -3.41 -2.70 1.88
C HIS A 131 -3.00 -1.23 2.10
N VAL A 132 -3.88 -0.29 1.77
CA VAL A 132 -3.66 1.13 1.98
C VAL A 132 -3.84 1.45 3.47
N SER A 133 -2.91 2.21 4.04
CA SER A 133 -3.01 2.69 5.42
C SER A 133 -4.02 3.83 5.51
N ALA A 134 -4.82 3.86 6.58
CA ALA A 134 -5.84 4.87 6.84
C ALA A 134 -6.78 5.19 5.65
N PRO A 135 -7.42 4.18 5.01
CA PRO A 135 -8.17 4.38 3.77
C PRO A 135 -9.40 5.27 3.94
N LEU A 136 -10.01 5.29 5.12
CA LEU A 136 -11.13 6.18 5.42
C LEU A 136 -10.71 7.65 5.43
N LYS A 137 -9.52 7.97 5.97
CA LYS A 137 -8.98 9.32 5.94
C LYS A 137 -8.67 9.77 4.51
N LEU A 138 -8.14 8.86 3.68
CA LEU A 138 -7.91 9.13 2.26
C LEU A 138 -9.23 9.45 1.55
N ARG A 139 -10.28 8.64 1.76
CA ARG A 139 -11.61 8.91 1.21
C ARG A 139 -12.14 10.29 1.65
N HIS A 140 -12.04 10.62 2.93
CA HIS A 140 -12.48 11.92 3.44
C HIS A 140 -11.69 13.08 2.81
N ALA A 141 -10.37 12.93 2.65
CA ALA A 141 -9.54 13.94 2.00
C ALA A 141 -9.94 14.17 0.54
N VAL A 142 -10.27 13.10 -0.21
CA VAL A 142 -10.77 13.20 -1.58
C VAL A 142 -12.11 13.94 -1.61
N GLN A 143 -13.04 13.59 -0.73
CA GLN A 143 -14.35 14.24 -0.65
C GLN A 143 -14.22 15.72 -0.28
N ALA A 144 -13.33 16.06 0.66
CA ALA A 144 -13.09 17.46 1.03
C ALA A 144 -12.44 18.28 -0.08
N ALA A 145 -11.63 17.65 -0.94
CA ALA A 145 -11.00 18.32 -2.07
C ALA A 145 -11.94 18.48 -3.28
N SER A 146 -13.05 17.72 -3.33
CA SER A 146 -14.05 17.78 -4.41
C SER A 146 -15.10 18.88 -4.24
N VAL A 147 -15.14 19.52 -3.06
CA VAL A 147 -16.04 20.64 -2.72
C VAL A 147 -15.35 21.95 -3.03
#